data_818facc02a64fbec5a0784857ab7f267
#
_entry.id   818facc02a64fbec5a0784857ab7f267
#
_cell.length_a   1.000
_cell.length_b   1.000
_cell.length_c   1.000
_cell.angle_alpha   90.00
_cell.angle_beta   90.00
_cell.angle_gamma   90.00
#
_symmetry.space_group_name_H-M   'P 1'
#
loop_
_entity.id
_entity.type
_entity.pdbx_description
1 polymer ?
#
loop_
_entity_poly.entity_id
_entity_poly.type
_entity_poly.pdbx_seq_one_letter_code
_entity_poly.pdbx_strand_id
1 'polypeptide(L)'
;MIQFKKQIMLFLCLCSFAVNAQNTYKRWSEIIRKSDAAWFATADVKRVAENVLLYQRDIGGWPKNIQMQDELSEKQKKEVMALKNTAVETTTDNGATCQEMLFMSRMYAQVKDERYRESFLKGLNYLLEAQYANGGWPQFY
;
A
#
# COMPACT_ATOMS: atom_id res chain seq x y z
N MET A 1 -67.06 -8.52 28.96
CA MET A 1 -66.70 -8.64 27.52
C MET A 1 -65.40 -7.80 27.31
N ILE A 2 -64.26 -8.46 27.42
CA ILE A 2 -62.95 -7.82 27.47
C ILE A 2 -62.30 -7.99 26.08
N GLN A 3 -62.13 -6.90 25.37
CA GLN A 3 -61.43 -6.90 24.06
C GLN A 3 -59.92 -6.91 24.28
N PHE A 4 -59.25 -7.98 23.90
CA PHE A 4 -57.79 -8.06 23.79
C PHE A 4 -57.34 -7.38 22.51
N LYS A 5 -56.72 -6.20 22.62
CA LYS A 5 -55.95 -5.59 21.52
C LYS A 5 -54.62 -6.31 21.35
N LYS A 6 -54.48 -7.06 20.26
CA LYS A 6 -53.19 -7.65 19.83
C LYS A 6 -52.31 -6.50 19.32
N GLN A 7 -51.30 -6.10 20.09
CA GLN A 7 -50.19 -5.28 19.56
C GLN A 7 -49.24 -6.22 18.82
N ILE A 8 -49.15 -6.08 17.52
CA ILE A 8 -48.13 -6.69 16.70
C ILE A 8 -46.90 -5.81 16.83
N MET A 9 -45.93 -6.29 17.58
CA MET A 9 -44.61 -5.67 17.72
C MET A 9 -43.77 -6.09 16.51
N LEU A 10 -43.66 -5.20 15.51
CA LEU A 10 -42.83 -5.41 14.33
C LEU A 10 -41.36 -5.20 14.74
N PHE A 11 -40.64 -6.28 14.98
CA PHE A 11 -39.19 -6.28 15.19
C PHE A 11 -38.51 -6.04 13.85
N LEU A 12 -38.16 -4.80 13.52
CA LEU A 12 -37.28 -4.45 12.43
C LEU A 12 -35.86 -4.89 12.81
N CYS A 13 -35.48 -6.10 12.38
CA CYS A 13 -34.10 -6.55 12.45
C CYS A 13 -33.30 -5.78 11.40
N LEU A 14 -32.67 -4.68 11.81
CA LEU A 14 -31.67 -3.98 11.01
C LEU A 14 -30.42 -4.86 10.95
N CYS A 15 -30.40 -5.80 9.98
CA CYS A 15 -29.18 -6.46 9.59
C CYS A 15 -28.28 -5.41 8.93
N SER A 16 -27.39 -4.83 9.70
CA SER A 16 -26.27 -4.06 9.18
C SER A 16 -25.38 -5.02 8.36
N PHE A 17 -25.61 -5.11 7.08
CA PHE A 17 -24.65 -5.71 6.16
C PHE A 17 -23.42 -4.81 6.19
N ALA A 18 -22.43 -5.17 7.00
CA ALA A 18 -21.08 -4.71 6.79
C ALA A 18 -20.66 -5.25 5.42
N VAL A 19 -20.79 -4.43 4.40
CA VAL A 19 -20.17 -4.69 3.10
C VAL A 19 -18.68 -4.60 3.36
N ASN A 20 -18.07 -5.76 3.63
CA ASN A 20 -16.64 -5.90 3.47
C ASN A 20 -16.38 -5.61 1.98
N ALA A 21 -15.95 -4.39 1.69
CA ALA A 21 -15.38 -4.05 0.40
C ALA A 21 -14.09 -4.88 0.28
N GLN A 22 -14.23 -6.13 -0.14
CA GLN A 22 -13.10 -6.97 -0.49
C GLN A 22 -12.30 -6.20 -1.53
N ASN A 23 -11.04 -5.99 -1.22
CA ASN A 23 -10.09 -5.31 -2.09
C ASN A 23 -10.09 -6.02 -3.45
N THR A 24 -10.79 -5.43 -4.44
CA THR A 24 -11.00 -6.02 -5.77
C THR A 24 -9.75 -5.95 -6.65
N TYR A 25 -8.64 -5.44 -6.11
CA TYR A 25 -7.39 -5.31 -6.87
C TYR A 25 -6.62 -6.62 -6.88
N LYS A 26 -6.55 -7.22 -8.04
CA LYS A 26 -5.85 -8.49 -8.25
C LYS A 26 -4.33 -8.34 -8.31
N ARG A 27 -3.80 -7.14 -8.61
CA ARG A 27 -2.36 -6.91 -8.80
C ARG A 27 -1.94 -5.54 -8.29
N TRP A 28 -0.73 -5.46 -7.75
CA TRP A 28 -0.12 -4.20 -7.32
C TRP A 28 -0.10 -3.14 -8.43
N SER A 29 0.27 -3.54 -9.65
CA SER A 29 0.28 -2.64 -10.82
C SER A 29 -1.09 -2.04 -11.19
N GLU A 30 -2.19 -2.66 -10.79
CA GLU A 30 -3.54 -2.12 -11.01
C GLU A 30 -3.85 -1.00 -10.01
N ILE A 31 -3.42 -1.16 -8.76
CA ILE A 31 -3.58 -0.16 -7.70
C ILE A 31 -2.86 1.13 -8.05
N ILE A 32 -1.63 1.04 -8.55
CA ILE A 32 -0.82 2.21 -8.91
C ILE A 32 -1.45 3.03 -10.04
N ARG A 33 -2.16 2.39 -10.95
CA ARG A 33 -2.82 3.07 -12.07
C ARG A 33 -4.09 3.83 -11.66
N LYS A 34 -4.59 3.65 -10.46
CA LYS A 34 -5.75 4.41 -9.97
C LYS A 34 -5.45 5.89 -9.95
N SER A 35 -6.37 6.64 -10.53
CA SER A 35 -6.26 8.11 -10.64
C SER A 35 -7.19 8.86 -9.69
N ASP A 36 -8.12 8.17 -9.02
CA ASP A 36 -9.06 8.79 -8.09
C ASP A 36 -8.34 9.28 -6.83
N ALA A 37 -8.27 10.58 -6.67
CA ALA A 37 -7.63 11.23 -5.52
C ALA A 37 -8.30 10.85 -4.19
N ALA A 38 -9.62 10.74 -4.16
CA ALA A 38 -10.36 10.41 -2.95
C ALA A 38 -10.03 8.99 -2.46
N TRP A 39 -9.74 8.07 -3.38
CA TRP A 39 -9.35 6.71 -3.03
C TRP A 39 -8.07 6.69 -2.18
N PHE A 40 -7.07 7.55 -2.46
CA PHE A 40 -5.82 7.63 -1.70
C PHE A 40 -6.00 8.11 -0.25
N ALA A 41 -7.16 8.69 0.10
CA ALA A 41 -7.47 9.12 1.46
C ALA A 41 -8.18 8.04 2.30
N THR A 42 -8.55 6.89 1.73
CA THR A 42 -9.26 5.84 2.44
C THR A 42 -8.38 5.10 3.45
N ALA A 43 -9.02 4.49 4.47
CA ALA A 43 -8.30 3.72 5.48
C ALA A 43 -7.59 2.48 4.89
N ASP A 44 -8.22 1.82 3.91
CA ASP A 44 -7.63 0.65 3.25
C ASP A 44 -6.34 1.01 2.51
N VAL A 45 -6.33 2.11 1.77
CA VAL A 45 -5.13 2.56 1.05
C VAL A 45 -4.03 3.02 2.00
N LYS A 46 -4.37 3.63 3.14
CA LYS A 46 -3.39 3.94 4.19
C LYS A 46 -2.72 2.68 4.74
N ARG A 47 -3.49 1.60 4.96
CA ARG A 47 -2.93 0.29 5.34
C ARG A 47 -1.94 -0.23 4.28
N VAL A 48 -2.29 -0.12 3.00
CA VAL A 48 -1.39 -0.49 1.90
C VAL A 48 -0.12 0.37 1.92
N ALA A 49 -0.23 1.66 2.20
CA ALA A 49 0.92 2.56 2.29
C ALA A 49 1.89 2.15 3.41
N GLU A 50 1.38 1.68 4.56
CA GLU A 50 2.24 1.15 5.63
C GLU A 50 3.03 -0.09 5.15
N ASN A 51 2.43 -0.96 4.34
CA ASN A 51 3.16 -2.07 3.74
C ASN A 51 4.26 -1.57 2.78
N VAL A 52 3.96 -0.60 1.92
CA VAL A 52 4.95 -0.04 0.99
C VAL A 52 6.13 0.57 1.76
N LEU A 53 5.87 1.31 2.85
CA LEU A 53 6.91 1.83 3.73
C LEU A 53 7.73 0.71 4.38
N LEU A 54 7.07 -0.38 4.80
CA LEU A 54 7.71 -1.52 5.43
C LEU A 54 8.68 -2.24 4.48
N TYR A 55 8.28 -2.44 3.22
CA TYR A 55 9.09 -3.12 2.22
C TYR A 55 10.28 -2.29 1.71
N GLN A 56 10.26 -0.96 1.83
CA GLN A 56 11.39 -0.13 1.42
C GLN A 56 12.63 -0.46 2.26
N ARG A 57 13.73 -0.78 1.64
CA ARG A 57 15.03 -0.95 2.31
C ARG A 57 15.61 0.42 2.68
N ASP A 58 16.53 0.45 3.64
CA ASP A 58 17.16 1.70 4.09
C ASP A 58 17.99 2.36 2.99
N ILE A 59 18.51 1.59 2.04
CA ILE A 59 19.16 2.07 0.83
C ILE A 59 18.19 2.83 -0.12
N GLY A 60 16.89 2.71 0.08
CA GLY A 60 15.85 3.46 -0.66
C GLY A 60 15.05 2.65 -1.68
N GLY A 61 15.57 1.52 -2.15
CA GLY A 61 14.91 0.67 -3.13
C GLY A 61 13.86 -0.27 -2.54
N TRP A 62 13.07 -0.90 -3.43
CA TRP A 62 12.08 -1.93 -3.10
C TRP A 62 12.35 -3.23 -3.85
N PRO A 63 11.92 -4.37 -3.29
CA PRO A 63 11.94 -5.65 -3.99
C PRO A 63 10.88 -5.69 -5.08
N LYS A 64 11.15 -6.47 -6.16
CA LYS A 64 10.18 -6.69 -7.24
C LYS A 64 9.20 -7.82 -6.94
N ASN A 65 8.10 -7.83 -7.69
CA ASN A 65 7.10 -8.90 -7.70
C ASN A 65 6.35 -9.07 -6.36
N ILE A 66 6.32 -8.04 -5.53
CA ILE A 66 5.57 -8.03 -4.28
C ILE A 66 4.16 -7.47 -4.52
N GLN A 67 3.16 -8.11 -3.91
CA GLN A 67 1.79 -7.61 -3.87
C GLN A 67 1.63 -6.77 -2.60
N MET A 68 1.96 -5.48 -2.69
CA MET A 68 2.00 -4.57 -1.52
C MET A 68 0.63 -4.39 -0.86
N GLN A 69 -0.46 -4.68 -1.58
CA GLN A 69 -1.82 -4.58 -1.07
C GLN A 69 -2.23 -5.73 -0.16
N ASP A 70 -1.50 -6.84 -0.16
CA ASP A 70 -1.85 -8.02 0.61
C ASP A 70 -1.74 -7.75 2.12
N GLU A 71 -2.55 -8.42 2.90
CA GLU A 71 -2.45 -8.37 4.35
C GLU A 71 -1.23 -9.18 4.82
N LEU A 72 -0.43 -8.58 5.68
CA LEU A 72 0.74 -9.22 6.26
C LEU A 72 0.45 -9.70 7.68
N SER A 73 0.72 -10.96 7.96
CA SER A 73 0.77 -11.48 9.32
C SER A 73 1.92 -10.85 10.11
N GLU A 74 1.86 -10.88 11.42
CA GLU A 74 2.94 -10.36 12.28
C GLU A 74 4.29 -11.07 12.05
N LYS A 75 4.26 -12.35 11.66
CA LYS A 75 5.46 -13.09 11.27
C LYS A 75 6.08 -12.49 10.00
N GLN A 76 5.28 -12.28 8.95
CA GLN A 76 5.74 -11.70 7.69
C GLN A 76 6.28 -10.27 7.89
N LYS A 77 5.61 -9.44 8.71
CA LYS A 77 6.11 -8.09 9.04
C LYS A 77 7.49 -8.14 9.68
N LYS A 78 7.72 -9.06 10.61
CA LYS A 78 9.03 -9.25 11.26
C LYS A 78 10.10 -9.69 10.25
N GLU A 79 9.76 -10.61 9.34
CA GLU A 79 10.66 -11.08 8.28
C GLU A 79 11.05 -9.93 7.34
N VAL A 80 10.09 -9.14 6.89
CA VAL A 80 10.35 -7.97 6.04
C VAL A 80 11.19 -6.92 6.78
N MET A 81 10.88 -6.66 8.05
CA MET A 81 11.61 -5.71 8.89
C MET A 81 13.07 -6.15 9.12
N ALA A 82 13.34 -7.44 9.23
CA ALA A 82 14.71 -7.97 9.38
C ALA A 82 15.59 -7.69 8.16
N LEU A 83 15.00 -7.44 6.99
CA LEU A 83 15.72 -7.10 5.77
C LEU A 83 15.90 -5.58 5.56
N LYS A 84 15.37 -4.76 6.45
CA LYS A 84 15.30 -3.30 6.29
C LYS A 84 16.64 -2.65 6.02
N ASN A 85 17.67 -3.04 6.76
CA ASN A 85 19.02 -2.50 6.67
C ASN A 85 19.93 -3.23 5.66
N THR A 86 19.35 -3.98 4.74
CA THR A 86 20.08 -4.69 3.67
C THR A 86 19.70 -4.12 2.31
N ALA A 87 20.49 -4.47 1.27
CA ALA A 87 20.14 -4.22 -0.13
C ALA A 87 19.48 -5.45 -0.81
N VAL A 88 19.09 -6.46 -0.02
CA VAL A 88 18.54 -7.71 -0.56
C VAL A 88 17.29 -7.43 -1.38
N GLU A 89 17.31 -7.90 -2.64
CA GLU A 89 16.22 -7.84 -3.62
C GLU A 89 15.84 -6.44 -4.10
N THR A 90 16.54 -5.36 -3.67
CA THR A 90 16.28 -4.03 -4.20
C THR A 90 16.60 -3.97 -5.69
N THR A 91 15.71 -3.35 -6.47
CA THR A 91 15.82 -3.44 -7.92
C THR A 91 15.13 -2.28 -8.65
N THR A 92 15.58 -2.02 -9.89
CA THR A 92 14.93 -1.12 -10.83
C THR A 92 14.12 -1.89 -11.89
N ASP A 93 14.12 -3.23 -11.84
CA ASP A 93 13.48 -4.11 -12.81
C ASP A 93 11.97 -4.28 -12.55
N ASN A 94 11.22 -4.65 -13.60
CA ASN A 94 9.77 -4.86 -13.58
C ASN A 94 8.96 -3.67 -13.00
N GLY A 95 9.51 -2.47 -13.07
CA GLY A 95 8.91 -1.25 -12.53
C GLY A 95 8.99 -1.13 -11.01
N ALA A 96 9.65 -2.06 -10.30
CA ALA A 96 9.90 -1.92 -8.88
C ALA A 96 10.69 -0.64 -8.60
N THR A 97 10.60 -0.12 -7.40
CA THR A 97 11.05 1.18 -6.96
C THR A 97 10.28 2.33 -7.61
N CYS A 98 10.19 2.40 -8.95
CA CYS A 98 9.44 3.46 -9.63
C CYS A 98 7.93 3.44 -9.33
N GLN A 99 7.35 2.24 -9.26
CA GLN A 99 5.92 2.09 -8.96
C GLN A 99 5.61 2.48 -7.51
N GLU A 100 6.41 2.06 -6.58
CA GLU A 100 6.28 2.38 -5.16
C GLU A 100 6.48 3.88 -4.92
N MET A 101 7.46 4.50 -5.56
CA MET A 101 7.66 5.95 -5.52
C MET A 101 6.45 6.71 -6.05
N LEU A 102 5.88 6.29 -7.19
CA LEU A 102 4.67 6.90 -7.75
C LEU A 102 3.50 6.78 -6.77
N PHE A 103 3.34 5.63 -6.13
CA PHE A 103 2.30 5.43 -5.11
C PHE A 103 2.53 6.36 -3.91
N MET A 104 3.76 6.43 -3.37
CA MET A 104 4.10 7.31 -2.24
C MET A 104 3.86 8.78 -2.57
N SER A 105 4.19 9.23 -3.78
CA SER A 105 3.94 10.61 -4.21
C SER A 105 2.45 10.97 -4.22
N ARG A 106 1.60 10.05 -4.68
CA ARG A 106 0.14 10.21 -4.68
C ARG A 106 -0.43 10.19 -3.27
N MET A 107 0.07 9.30 -2.41
CA MET A 107 -0.29 9.27 -0.99
C MET A 107 0.04 10.60 -0.32
N TYR A 108 1.25 11.14 -0.51
CA TYR A 108 1.63 12.43 0.04
C TYR A 108 0.76 13.59 -0.48
N ALA A 109 0.42 13.57 -1.78
CA ALA A 109 -0.43 14.60 -2.37
C ALA A 109 -1.79 14.72 -1.66
N GLN A 110 -2.35 13.60 -1.18
CA GLN A 110 -3.67 13.54 -0.55
C GLN A 110 -3.64 13.61 0.98
N VAL A 111 -2.70 12.94 1.61
CA VAL A 111 -2.69 12.76 3.08
C VAL A 111 -1.75 13.73 3.78
N LYS A 112 -0.70 14.23 3.10
CA LYS A 112 0.33 15.14 3.65
C LYS A 112 1.10 14.54 4.84
N ASP A 113 1.28 13.21 4.87
CA ASP A 113 2.15 12.53 5.82
C ASP A 113 3.60 12.58 5.29
N GLU A 114 4.49 13.22 6.02
CA GLU A 114 5.88 13.42 5.60
C GLU A 114 6.65 12.11 5.39
N ARG A 115 6.24 11.01 6.04
CA ARG A 115 6.84 9.69 5.82
C ARG A 115 6.75 9.25 4.36
N TYR A 116 5.66 9.60 3.66
CA TYR A 116 5.48 9.28 2.25
C TYR A 116 6.41 10.10 1.36
N ARG A 117 6.60 11.38 1.67
CA ARG A 117 7.55 12.24 0.97
C ARG A 117 8.98 11.76 1.18
N GLU A 118 9.37 11.46 2.41
CA GLU A 118 10.70 10.95 2.75
C GLU A 118 10.99 9.62 2.04
N SER A 119 10.01 8.71 2.02
CA SER A 119 10.10 7.44 1.29
C SER A 119 10.31 7.66 -0.21
N PHE A 120 9.57 8.58 -0.82
CA PHE A 120 9.76 8.96 -2.23
C PHE A 120 11.19 9.49 -2.46
N LEU A 121 11.69 10.40 -1.63
CA LEU A 121 13.03 10.99 -1.78
C LEU A 121 14.14 9.94 -1.60
N LYS A 122 13.98 8.99 -0.68
CA LYS A 122 14.91 7.86 -0.55
C LYS A 122 14.93 7.00 -1.82
N GLY A 123 13.78 6.71 -2.40
CA GLY A 123 13.69 5.99 -3.68
C GLY A 123 14.34 6.75 -4.83
N LEU A 124 14.16 8.07 -4.87
CA LEU A 124 14.81 8.92 -5.88
C LEU A 124 16.34 8.87 -5.75
N ASN A 125 16.87 9.02 -4.53
CA ASN A 125 18.31 8.93 -4.28
C ASN A 125 18.85 7.56 -4.67
N TYR A 126 18.14 6.46 -4.32
CA TYR A 126 18.50 5.12 -4.76
C TYR A 126 18.63 5.02 -6.28
N LEU A 127 17.69 5.56 -7.05
CA LEU A 127 17.75 5.53 -8.52
C LEU A 127 18.93 6.35 -9.06
N LEU A 128 19.21 7.53 -8.47
CA LEU A 128 20.32 8.38 -8.89
C LEU A 128 21.69 7.74 -8.60
N GLU A 129 21.83 7.09 -7.45
CA GLU A 129 23.07 6.39 -7.06
C GLU A 129 23.29 5.11 -7.86
N ALA A 130 22.20 4.39 -8.21
CA ALA A 130 22.28 3.19 -9.02
C ALA A 130 22.59 3.45 -10.50
N GLN A 131 22.45 4.70 -10.97
CA GLN A 131 22.62 5.01 -12.38
C GLN A 131 24.08 4.93 -12.83
N TYR A 132 24.35 4.19 -13.89
CA TYR A 132 25.65 4.13 -14.53
C TYR A 132 25.99 5.46 -15.25
N ALA A 133 27.28 5.71 -15.45
CA ALA A 133 27.75 6.90 -16.17
C ALA A 133 27.19 7.05 -17.62
N ASN A 134 26.79 5.93 -18.24
CA ASN A 134 26.14 5.90 -19.55
C ASN A 134 24.63 6.14 -19.52
N GLY A 135 24.05 6.41 -18.33
CA GLY A 135 22.62 6.67 -18.14
C GLY A 135 21.74 5.41 -17.97
N GLY A 136 22.31 4.20 -18.01
CA GLY A 136 21.60 2.96 -17.75
C GLY A 136 21.50 2.64 -16.25
N TRP A 137 20.72 1.60 -15.88
CA TRP A 137 20.59 1.08 -14.53
C TRP A 137 20.89 -0.41 -14.47
N PRO A 138 21.45 -0.90 -13.36
CA PRO A 138 21.53 -2.33 -13.09
C PRO A 138 20.15 -2.89 -12.78
N GLN A 139 20.00 -4.20 -12.94
CA GLN A 139 18.78 -4.88 -12.47
C GLN A 139 18.66 -4.83 -10.95
N PHE A 140 19.75 -5.04 -10.23
CA PHE A 140 19.83 -4.99 -8.76
C PHE A 140 20.94 -4.03 -8.34
N TYR A 141 20.67 -3.26 -7.30
CA TYR A 141 21.59 -2.31 -6.69
C TYR A 141 21.45 -2.35 -5.18
#